data_0a0233870f746d9c37aa4d78e7164fd6
#
_entry.id   0a0233870f746d9c37aa4d78e7164fd6
#
_cell.length_a   1.000
_cell.length_b   1.000
_cell.length_c   1.000
_cell.angle_alpha   90.00
_cell.angle_beta   90.00
_cell.angle_gamma   90.00
#
_symmetry.space_group_name_H-M   'P 1'
#
loop_
_entity.id
_entity.type
_entity.pdbx_description
1 polymer ?
#
loop_
_entity_poly.entity_id
_entity_poly.type
_entity_poly.pdbx_seq_one_letter_code
_entity_poly.pdbx_strand_id
1 'polypeptide(L)'
;QAIKQQEIQNTVDELGIEQNEDDIQISLIQTYMQVLYAMESVRINQNTVEVSTAQRDRAVELLRAGSISKVDLAQLESQLSTDKYQLVVAQTNLDNYKLQLKQLLELDITEEIELVMPELTEKDILTPLPSKQTIYNTSLAVMPQIKSSELAVDIAELEKKKAKGAFLPSLSMNAGLG
;
A
#
# COMPACT_ATOMS: atom_id res chain seq x y z
N GLN A 1 -32.66 -15.86 21.51
CA GLN A 1 -31.38 -15.15 21.76
C GLN A 1 -30.26 -15.72 20.88
N ALA A 2 -30.12 -17.04 20.72
CA ALA A 2 -29.12 -17.67 19.87
C ALA A 2 -29.26 -17.27 18.40
N ILE A 3 -30.49 -17.20 17.86
CA ILE A 3 -30.75 -16.76 16.49
C ILE A 3 -30.30 -15.31 16.30
N LYS A 4 -30.67 -14.42 17.22
CA LYS A 4 -30.28 -13.00 17.14
C LYS A 4 -28.76 -12.81 17.25
N GLN A 5 -28.08 -13.61 18.08
CA GLN A 5 -26.62 -13.60 18.16
C GLN A 5 -25.98 -14.04 16.85
N GLN A 6 -26.54 -15.06 16.17
CA GLN A 6 -26.06 -15.52 14.88
C GLN A 6 -26.29 -14.50 13.77
N GLU A 7 -27.42 -13.79 13.78
CA GLU A 7 -27.70 -12.69 12.82
C GLU A 7 -26.68 -11.57 12.97
N ILE A 8 -26.38 -11.15 14.21
CA ILE A 8 -25.35 -10.12 14.45
C ILE A 8 -23.98 -10.63 14.02
N GLN A 9 -23.63 -11.90 14.30
CA GLN A 9 -22.37 -12.47 13.87
C GLN A 9 -22.22 -12.46 12.34
N ASN A 10 -23.28 -12.82 11.60
CA ASN A 10 -23.24 -12.73 10.14
C ASN A 10 -22.99 -11.30 9.65
N THR A 11 -23.60 -10.29 10.29
CA THR A 11 -23.33 -8.89 9.95
C THR A 11 -21.88 -8.49 10.27
N VAL A 12 -21.30 -8.99 11.38
CA VAL A 12 -19.88 -8.76 11.69
C VAL A 12 -18.97 -9.40 10.63
N ASP A 13 -19.33 -10.60 10.15
CA ASP A 13 -18.57 -11.30 9.12
C ASP A 13 -18.64 -10.56 7.78
N GLU A 14 -19.81 -10.00 7.41
CA GLU A 14 -19.98 -9.14 6.21
C GLU A 14 -19.13 -7.86 6.32
N LEU A 15 -19.13 -7.19 7.48
CA LEU A 15 -18.28 -6.02 7.72
C LEU A 15 -16.79 -6.37 7.66
N GLY A 16 -16.42 -7.61 8.04
CA GLY A 16 -15.06 -8.12 7.90
C GLY A 16 -14.63 -8.26 6.44
N ILE A 17 -15.56 -8.62 5.55
CA ILE A 17 -15.31 -8.66 4.09
C ILE A 17 -15.08 -7.24 3.58
N GLU A 18 -15.96 -6.27 3.91
CA GLU A 18 -15.80 -4.86 3.52
C GLU A 18 -14.45 -4.30 4.01
N GLN A 19 -14.06 -4.61 5.24
CA GLN A 19 -12.76 -4.19 5.77
C GLN A 19 -11.59 -4.76 4.96
N ASN A 20 -11.64 -6.04 4.61
CA ASN A 20 -10.58 -6.67 3.80
C ASN A 20 -10.51 -6.05 2.40
N GLU A 21 -11.64 -5.72 1.79
CA GLU A 21 -11.69 -5.03 0.50
C GLU A 21 -11.02 -3.65 0.59
N ASP A 22 -11.33 -2.86 1.62
CA ASP A 22 -10.70 -1.56 1.88
C ASP A 22 -9.18 -1.68 2.09
N ASP A 23 -8.75 -2.66 2.89
CA ASP A 23 -7.33 -2.91 3.17
C ASP A 23 -6.55 -3.32 1.90
N ILE A 24 -7.17 -4.13 1.03
CA ILE A 24 -6.59 -4.49 -0.27
C ILE A 24 -6.50 -3.25 -1.17
N GLN A 25 -7.54 -2.43 -1.25
CA GLN A 25 -7.55 -1.20 -2.05
C GLN A 25 -6.45 -0.23 -1.59
N ILE A 26 -6.33 -0.01 -0.28
CA ILE A 26 -5.29 0.86 0.29
C ILE A 26 -3.90 0.31 -0.04
N SER A 27 -3.68 -0.99 0.14
CA SER A 27 -2.41 -1.65 -0.16
C SER A 27 -2.05 -1.55 -1.64
N LEU A 28 -3.06 -1.69 -2.53
CA LEU A 28 -2.90 -1.55 -3.97
C LEU A 28 -2.47 -0.13 -4.35
N ILE A 29 -3.16 0.88 -3.81
CA ILE A 29 -2.83 2.29 -4.06
C ILE A 29 -1.42 2.60 -3.56
N GLN A 30 -1.06 2.16 -2.36
CA GLN A 30 0.27 2.38 -1.78
C GLN A 30 1.37 1.74 -2.63
N THR A 31 1.19 0.49 -3.02
CA THR A 31 2.16 -0.23 -3.87
C THR A 31 2.28 0.42 -5.25
N TYR A 32 1.16 0.81 -5.85
CA TYR A 32 1.14 1.52 -7.12
C TYR A 32 1.92 2.85 -7.05
N MET A 33 1.71 3.65 -5.99
CA MET A 33 2.45 4.89 -5.78
C MET A 33 3.95 4.65 -5.59
N GLN A 34 4.34 3.56 -4.92
CA GLN A 34 5.74 3.16 -4.78
C GLN A 34 6.37 2.82 -6.14
N VAL A 35 5.64 2.13 -7.02
CA VAL A 35 6.11 1.85 -8.38
C VAL A 35 6.30 3.14 -9.18
N LEU A 36 5.33 4.08 -9.15
CA LEU A 36 5.47 5.37 -9.84
C LEU A 36 6.67 6.17 -9.34
N TYR A 37 6.87 6.21 -8.03
CA TYR A 37 8.05 6.85 -7.43
C TYR A 37 9.36 6.19 -7.87
N ALA A 38 9.40 4.86 -7.90
CA ALA A 38 10.59 4.11 -8.35
C ALA A 38 10.87 4.32 -9.85
N MET A 39 9.84 4.40 -10.70
CA MET A 39 9.99 4.74 -12.13
C MET A 39 10.64 6.10 -12.30
N GLU A 40 10.18 7.11 -11.57
CA GLU A 40 10.76 8.45 -11.63
C GLU A 40 12.19 8.47 -11.07
N SER A 41 12.47 7.71 -10.01
CA SER A 41 13.83 7.54 -9.47
C SER A 41 14.79 6.95 -10.51
N VAL A 42 14.37 5.92 -11.27
CA VAL A 42 15.17 5.37 -12.38
C VAL A 42 15.44 6.43 -13.43
N ARG A 43 14.44 7.22 -13.85
CA ARG A 43 14.59 8.30 -14.83
C ARG A 43 15.60 9.34 -14.38
N ILE A 44 15.52 9.78 -13.12
CA ILE A 44 16.46 10.76 -12.55
C ILE A 44 17.89 10.21 -12.52
N ASN A 45 18.08 8.96 -12.04
CA ASN A 45 19.40 8.34 -11.98
C ASN A 45 19.99 8.10 -13.38
N GLN A 46 19.15 7.78 -14.37
CA GLN A 46 19.57 7.64 -15.76
C GLN A 46 20.10 8.97 -16.32
N ASN A 47 19.38 10.07 -16.13
CA ASN A 47 19.85 11.40 -16.51
C ASN A 47 21.15 11.76 -15.78
N THR A 48 21.30 11.40 -14.50
CA THR A 48 22.53 11.64 -13.75
C THR A 48 23.72 10.90 -14.37
N VAL A 49 23.55 9.62 -14.73
CA VAL A 49 24.58 8.82 -15.42
C VAL A 49 24.95 9.43 -16.77
N GLU A 50 23.98 9.94 -17.54
CA GLU A 50 24.24 10.62 -18.81
C GLU A 50 25.11 11.87 -18.60
N VAL A 51 24.78 12.70 -17.62
CA VAL A 51 25.55 13.90 -17.28
C VAL A 51 26.96 13.54 -16.80
N SER A 52 27.12 12.59 -15.88
CA SER A 52 28.42 12.15 -15.38
C SER A 52 29.28 11.53 -16.50
N THR A 53 28.65 10.81 -17.44
CA THR A 53 29.34 10.26 -18.59
C THR A 53 29.89 11.38 -19.48
N ALA A 54 29.06 12.38 -19.81
CA ALA A 54 29.50 13.54 -20.59
C ALA A 54 30.62 14.33 -19.90
N GLN A 55 30.56 14.50 -18.58
CA GLN A 55 31.60 15.15 -17.79
C GLN A 55 32.91 14.36 -17.84
N ARG A 56 32.88 13.05 -17.66
CA ARG A 56 34.07 12.18 -17.76
C ARG A 56 34.66 12.22 -19.15
N ASP A 57 33.85 12.15 -20.21
CA ASP A 57 34.33 12.18 -21.59
C ASP A 57 35.02 13.53 -21.91
N ARG A 58 34.44 14.63 -21.46
CA ARG A 58 35.07 15.95 -21.55
C ARG A 58 36.41 16.00 -20.78
N ALA A 59 36.47 15.41 -19.59
CA ALA A 59 37.68 15.35 -18.79
C ALA A 59 38.79 14.54 -19.49
N VAL A 60 38.47 13.45 -20.20
CA VAL A 60 39.43 12.69 -21.02
C VAL A 60 40.09 13.59 -22.08
N GLU A 61 39.30 14.41 -22.77
CA GLU A 61 39.84 15.34 -23.77
C GLU A 61 40.68 16.44 -23.15
N LEU A 62 40.26 16.99 -21.99
CA LEU A 62 41.05 17.97 -21.26
C LEU A 62 42.39 17.41 -20.73
N LEU A 63 42.39 16.14 -20.30
CA LEU A 63 43.62 15.47 -19.89
C LEU A 63 44.57 15.29 -21.09
N ARG A 64 44.04 14.90 -22.27
CA ARG A 64 44.85 14.82 -23.51
C ARG A 64 45.46 16.15 -23.90
N ALA A 65 44.73 17.24 -23.66
CA ALA A 65 45.23 18.60 -23.88
C ALA A 65 46.16 19.11 -22.79
N GLY A 66 46.40 18.33 -21.72
CA GLY A 66 47.24 18.72 -20.59
C GLY A 66 46.59 19.75 -19.64
N SER A 67 45.30 19.98 -19.73
CA SER A 67 44.54 21.01 -18.99
C SER A 67 44.06 20.56 -17.61
N ILE A 68 44.04 19.27 -17.33
CA ILE A 68 43.67 18.67 -16.02
C ILE A 68 44.66 17.57 -15.63
N SER A 69 44.62 17.19 -14.36
CA SER A 69 45.47 16.09 -13.85
C SER A 69 44.77 14.71 -14.02
N LYS A 70 45.59 13.63 -13.94
CA LYS A 70 45.05 12.26 -13.88
C LYS A 70 44.20 12.04 -12.64
N VAL A 71 44.44 12.74 -11.57
CA VAL A 71 43.67 12.65 -10.32
C VAL A 71 42.28 13.22 -10.53
N ASP A 72 42.13 14.34 -11.25
CA ASP A 72 40.85 14.94 -11.56
C ASP A 72 40.00 14.00 -12.43
N LEU A 73 40.61 13.37 -13.44
CA LEU A 73 39.91 12.36 -14.25
C LEU A 73 39.47 11.15 -13.40
N ALA A 74 40.36 10.62 -12.55
CA ALA A 74 40.04 9.48 -11.70
C ALA A 74 38.89 9.78 -10.72
N GLN A 75 38.76 11.03 -10.26
CA GLN A 75 37.64 11.46 -9.43
C GLN A 75 36.30 11.41 -10.20
N LEU A 76 36.29 11.91 -11.44
CA LEU A 76 35.09 11.87 -12.28
C LEU A 76 34.71 10.44 -12.69
N GLU A 77 35.67 9.57 -12.91
CA GLU A 77 35.43 8.14 -13.17
C GLU A 77 34.82 7.44 -11.94
N SER A 78 35.31 7.77 -10.75
CA SER A 78 34.74 7.27 -9.49
C SER A 78 33.31 7.75 -9.30
N GLN A 79 33.02 9.04 -9.58
CA GLN A 79 31.67 9.59 -9.54
C GLN A 79 30.73 8.86 -10.50
N LEU A 80 31.14 8.71 -11.77
CA LEU A 80 30.36 7.95 -12.77
C LEU A 80 30.07 6.51 -12.33
N SER A 81 31.04 5.85 -11.69
CA SER A 81 30.86 4.50 -11.17
C SER A 81 29.81 4.46 -10.04
N THR A 82 29.83 5.46 -9.17
CA THR A 82 28.84 5.65 -8.10
C THR A 82 27.44 5.89 -8.66
N ASP A 83 27.33 6.77 -9.67
CA ASP A 83 26.03 7.09 -10.30
C ASP A 83 25.46 5.88 -11.03
N LYS A 84 26.29 5.11 -11.73
CA LYS A 84 25.89 3.82 -12.33
C LYS A 84 25.38 2.81 -11.30
N TYR A 85 26.05 2.73 -10.15
CA TYR A 85 25.59 1.89 -9.05
C TYR A 85 24.22 2.32 -8.54
N GLN A 86 24.00 3.63 -8.36
CA GLN A 86 22.70 4.16 -7.94
C GLN A 86 21.59 3.85 -8.95
N LEU A 87 21.90 3.91 -10.25
CA LEU A 87 20.96 3.53 -11.29
C LEU A 87 20.55 2.05 -11.17
N VAL A 88 21.52 1.15 -10.97
CA VAL A 88 21.23 -0.29 -10.80
C VAL A 88 20.37 -0.53 -9.56
N VAL A 89 20.66 0.14 -8.45
CA VAL A 89 19.84 0.07 -7.23
C VAL A 89 18.42 0.56 -7.49
N ALA A 90 18.25 1.68 -8.20
CA ALA A 90 16.93 2.20 -8.54
C ALA A 90 16.15 1.24 -9.44
N GLN A 91 16.78 0.62 -10.43
CA GLN A 91 16.18 -0.40 -11.30
C GLN A 91 15.73 -1.62 -10.50
N THR A 92 16.59 -2.13 -9.61
CA THR A 92 16.25 -3.28 -8.75
C THR A 92 15.07 -2.97 -7.84
N ASN A 93 15.00 -1.77 -7.28
CA ASN A 93 13.87 -1.34 -6.46
C ASN A 93 12.58 -1.28 -7.27
N LEU A 94 12.63 -0.75 -8.50
CA LEU A 94 11.49 -0.73 -9.40
C LEU A 94 10.97 -2.15 -9.71
N ASP A 95 11.87 -3.08 -10.02
CA ASP A 95 11.51 -4.47 -10.31
C ASP A 95 10.87 -5.14 -9.08
N ASN A 96 11.40 -4.88 -7.88
CA ASN A 96 10.83 -5.38 -6.64
C ASN A 96 9.41 -4.84 -6.38
N TYR A 97 9.17 -3.54 -6.57
CA TYR A 97 7.84 -2.96 -6.39
C TYR A 97 6.84 -3.45 -7.46
N LYS A 98 7.30 -3.63 -8.70
CA LYS A 98 6.47 -4.26 -9.75
C LYS A 98 6.09 -5.70 -9.38
N LEU A 99 7.03 -6.47 -8.82
CA LEU A 99 6.75 -7.82 -8.34
C LEU A 99 5.74 -7.84 -7.20
N GLN A 100 5.88 -6.92 -6.23
CA GLN A 100 4.91 -6.78 -5.14
C GLN A 100 3.51 -6.42 -5.66
N LEU A 101 3.43 -5.54 -6.67
CA LEU A 101 2.16 -5.19 -7.30
C LEU A 101 1.52 -6.40 -8.00
N LYS A 102 2.32 -7.20 -8.73
CA LYS A 102 1.85 -8.44 -9.35
C LYS A 102 1.32 -9.43 -8.31
N GLN A 103 2.03 -9.61 -7.21
CA GLN A 103 1.61 -10.49 -6.12
C GLN A 103 0.28 -10.05 -5.51
N LEU A 104 0.11 -8.74 -5.31
CA LEU A 104 -1.13 -8.19 -4.75
C LEU A 104 -2.33 -8.34 -5.72
N LEU A 105 -2.06 -8.31 -7.02
CA LEU A 105 -3.06 -8.51 -8.07
C LEU A 105 -3.26 -9.98 -8.46
N GLU A 106 -2.53 -10.91 -7.81
CA GLU A 106 -2.52 -12.35 -8.11
C GLU A 106 -2.21 -12.67 -9.59
N LEU A 107 -1.40 -11.80 -10.25
CA LEU A 107 -0.98 -11.99 -11.62
C LEU A 107 0.19 -12.95 -11.72
N ASP A 108 0.33 -13.62 -12.88
CA ASP A 108 1.48 -14.46 -13.16
C ASP A 108 2.76 -13.62 -13.22
N ILE A 109 3.88 -14.17 -12.71
CA ILE A 109 5.19 -13.49 -12.69
C ILE A 109 5.65 -13.14 -14.12
N THR A 110 5.29 -13.97 -15.09
CA THR A 110 5.68 -13.82 -16.51
C THR A 110 4.82 -12.78 -17.25
N GLU A 111 3.69 -12.37 -16.69
CA GLU A 111 2.81 -11.38 -17.30
C GLU A 111 3.42 -9.99 -17.20
N GLU A 112 3.56 -9.28 -18.33
CA GLU A 112 4.06 -7.91 -18.32
C GLU A 112 2.94 -6.94 -17.93
N ILE A 113 3.23 -6.06 -16.95
CA ILE A 113 2.32 -4.99 -16.53
C ILE A 113 2.83 -3.68 -17.14
N GLU A 114 1.99 -3.06 -17.96
CA GLU A 114 2.19 -1.67 -18.38
C GLU A 114 1.44 -0.73 -17.42
N LEU A 115 2.18 0.15 -16.78
CA LEU A 115 1.63 1.10 -15.82
C LEU A 115 1.41 2.44 -16.49
N VAL A 116 0.18 2.90 -16.48
CA VAL A 116 -0.18 4.21 -17.00
C VAL A 116 0.05 5.26 -15.92
N MET A 117 0.87 6.25 -16.18
CA MET A 117 1.03 7.40 -15.28
C MET A 117 -0.22 8.27 -15.33
N PRO A 118 -0.88 8.56 -14.20
CA PRO A 118 -2.00 9.47 -14.19
C PRO A 118 -1.53 10.88 -14.52
N GLU A 119 -2.22 11.56 -15.43
CA GLU A 119 -2.01 12.99 -15.68
C GLU A 119 -2.67 13.78 -14.54
N LEU A 120 -1.84 14.25 -13.61
CA LEU A 120 -2.30 15.11 -12.53
C LEU A 120 -2.36 16.56 -13.00
N THR A 121 -3.53 17.17 -12.89
CA THR A 121 -3.70 18.60 -13.17
C THR A 121 -3.42 19.42 -11.89
N GLU A 122 -3.01 20.68 -12.04
CA GLU A 122 -2.83 21.58 -10.89
C GLU A 122 -4.07 21.65 -10.01
N LYS A 123 -5.26 21.50 -10.58
CA LYS A 123 -6.53 21.49 -9.85
C LYS A 123 -6.65 20.29 -8.92
N ASP A 124 -6.16 19.13 -9.33
CA ASP A 124 -6.19 17.90 -8.51
C ASP A 124 -5.25 18.01 -7.31
N ILE A 125 -4.10 18.66 -7.52
CA ILE A 125 -3.08 18.87 -6.47
C ILE A 125 -3.51 19.95 -5.47
N LEU A 126 -4.19 21.01 -5.93
CA LEU A 126 -4.55 22.16 -5.12
C LEU A 126 -5.93 22.05 -4.47
N THR A 127 -6.65 20.94 -4.65
CA THR A 127 -7.93 20.71 -3.98
C THR A 127 -7.72 20.65 -2.46
N PRO A 128 -8.34 21.56 -1.68
CA PRO A 128 -8.15 21.58 -0.23
C PRO A 128 -8.73 20.32 0.40
N LEU A 129 -7.94 19.68 1.26
CA LEU A 129 -8.38 18.52 2.02
C LEU A 129 -9.47 18.95 3.03
N PRO A 130 -10.46 18.08 3.31
CA PRO A 130 -11.45 18.32 4.35
C PRO A 130 -10.78 18.56 5.72
N SER A 131 -11.48 19.27 6.62
CA SER A 131 -10.95 19.49 7.96
C SER A 131 -10.75 18.16 8.71
N LYS A 132 -9.80 18.10 9.65
CA LYS A 132 -9.57 16.91 10.49
C LYS A 132 -10.85 16.44 11.19
N GLN A 133 -11.68 17.40 11.65
CA GLN A 133 -12.94 17.09 12.33
C GLN A 133 -13.96 16.47 11.37
N THR A 134 -14.02 16.95 10.13
CA THR A 134 -14.91 16.39 9.10
C THR A 134 -14.46 14.96 8.76
N ILE A 135 -13.17 14.74 8.55
CA ILE A 135 -12.61 13.41 8.27
C ILE A 135 -12.92 12.45 9.43
N TYR A 136 -12.68 12.87 10.68
CA TYR A 136 -12.96 12.07 11.86
C TYR A 136 -14.44 11.67 11.96
N ASN A 137 -15.35 12.64 11.83
CA ASN A 137 -16.79 12.37 11.93
C ASN A 137 -17.27 11.43 10.81
N THR A 138 -16.75 11.62 9.58
CA THR A 138 -17.05 10.74 8.45
C THR A 138 -16.52 9.33 8.68
N SER A 139 -15.29 9.20 9.19
CA SER A 139 -14.68 7.89 9.51
C SER A 139 -15.51 7.11 10.53
N LEU A 140 -16.01 7.76 11.59
CA LEU A 140 -16.87 7.12 12.59
C LEU A 140 -18.17 6.57 11.99
N ALA A 141 -18.71 7.22 10.95
CA ALA A 141 -19.96 6.80 10.33
C ALA A 141 -19.80 5.71 9.27
N VAL A 142 -18.62 5.67 8.60
CA VAL A 142 -18.41 4.82 7.40
C VAL A 142 -17.53 3.61 7.67
N MET A 143 -16.56 3.69 8.61
CA MET A 143 -15.58 2.61 8.81
C MET A 143 -16.20 1.32 9.33
N PRO A 144 -16.06 0.18 8.62
CA PRO A 144 -16.59 -1.12 9.03
C PRO A 144 -16.08 -1.56 10.42
N GLN A 145 -14.83 -1.23 10.77
CA GLN A 145 -14.20 -1.56 12.05
C GLN A 145 -14.93 -0.96 13.25
N ILE A 146 -15.44 0.28 13.11
CA ILE A 146 -16.19 0.95 14.19
C ILE A 146 -17.51 0.23 14.41
N LYS A 147 -18.25 -0.03 13.33
CA LYS A 147 -19.54 -0.71 13.37
C LYS A 147 -19.42 -2.15 13.86
N SER A 148 -18.37 -2.87 13.44
CA SER A 148 -18.04 -4.20 13.93
C SER A 148 -17.78 -4.21 15.44
N SER A 149 -17.06 -3.20 15.96
CA SER A 149 -16.78 -3.05 17.39
C SER A 149 -18.06 -2.77 18.20
N GLU A 150 -18.97 -1.96 17.68
CA GLU A 150 -20.30 -1.72 18.31
C GLU A 150 -21.12 -3.00 18.38
N LEU A 151 -21.17 -3.78 17.28
CA LEU A 151 -21.86 -5.07 17.25
C LEU A 151 -21.24 -6.11 18.18
N ALA A 152 -19.91 -6.07 18.39
CA ALA A 152 -19.24 -6.93 19.35
C ALA A 152 -19.70 -6.65 20.79
N VAL A 153 -19.99 -5.38 21.15
CA VAL A 153 -20.59 -5.03 22.44
C VAL A 153 -22.00 -5.62 22.55
N ASP A 154 -22.81 -5.53 21.51
CA ASP A 154 -24.16 -6.09 21.49
C ASP A 154 -24.14 -7.62 21.67
N ILE A 155 -23.19 -8.31 21.02
CA ILE A 155 -22.99 -9.77 21.20
C ILE A 155 -22.65 -10.07 22.65
N ALA A 156 -21.71 -9.32 23.26
CA ALA A 156 -21.33 -9.52 24.67
C ALA A 156 -22.50 -9.28 25.63
N GLU A 157 -23.38 -8.31 25.33
CA GLU A 157 -24.61 -8.11 26.12
C GLU A 157 -25.59 -9.30 25.99
N LEU A 158 -25.73 -9.86 24.80
CA LEU A 158 -26.57 -11.04 24.59
C LEU A 158 -26.00 -12.26 25.29
N GLU A 159 -24.68 -12.45 25.30
CA GLU A 159 -24.02 -13.51 26.06
C GLU A 159 -24.24 -13.37 27.58
N LYS A 160 -24.13 -12.15 28.08
CA LYS A 160 -24.46 -11.85 29.47
C LYS A 160 -25.92 -12.21 29.82
N LYS A 161 -26.87 -11.87 28.91
CA LYS A 161 -28.31 -12.23 29.08
C LYS A 161 -28.51 -13.74 29.02
N LYS A 162 -27.78 -14.45 28.15
CA LYS A 162 -27.80 -15.91 28.03
C LYS A 162 -27.26 -16.59 29.30
N ALA A 163 -26.14 -16.11 29.82
CA ALA A 163 -25.55 -16.61 31.06
C ALA A 163 -26.48 -16.40 32.27
N LYS A 164 -27.15 -15.23 32.36
CA LYS A 164 -28.18 -15.00 33.39
C LYS A 164 -29.38 -15.94 33.25
N GLY A 165 -29.77 -16.30 32.02
CA GLY A 165 -30.85 -17.26 31.74
C GLY A 165 -30.53 -18.67 32.26
N ALA A 166 -29.26 -19.06 32.37
CA ALA A 166 -28.83 -20.35 32.89
C ALA A 166 -29.10 -20.54 34.39
N PHE A 167 -29.33 -19.45 35.12
CA PHE A 167 -29.75 -19.50 36.54
C PHE A 167 -31.25 -19.74 36.73
N LEU A 168 -32.04 -19.73 35.63
CA LEU A 168 -33.48 -20.01 35.66
C LEU A 168 -33.71 -21.53 35.51
N PRO A 169 -34.75 -22.11 36.17
CA PRO A 169 -35.07 -23.52 36.00
C PRO A 169 -35.46 -23.84 34.57
N SER A 170 -34.92 -24.92 34.00
CA SER A 170 -35.30 -25.44 32.69
C SER A 170 -36.49 -26.38 32.76
N LEU A 171 -37.49 -26.17 31.92
CA LEU A 171 -38.63 -27.08 31.74
C LEU A 171 -38.48 -27.79 30.40
N SER A 172 -38.36 -29.13 30.45
CA SER A 172 -38.36 -29.97 29.24
C SER A 172 -39.65 -30.78 29.15
N MET A 173 -40.28 -30.78 27.96
CA MET A 173 -41.46 -31.60 27.72
C MET A 173 -41.13 -32.56 26.56
N ASN A 174 -41.24 -33.88 26.81
CA ASN A 174 -41.07 -34.92 25.83
C ASN A 174 -42.44 -35.51 25.50
N ALA A 175 -42.85 -35.50 24.21
CA ALA A 175 -44.05 -36.20 23.73
C ALA A 175 -43.62 -37.38 22.84
N GLY A 176 -43.99 -38.60 23.20
CA GLY A 176 -43.82 -39.80 22.39
C GLY A 176 -45.18 -40.26 21.87
N LEU A 177 -45.28 -40.47 20.59
CA LEU A 177 -46.41 -41.20 19.97
C LEU A 177 -45.95 -42.67 19.86
N GLY A 178 -46.66 -43.55 20.62
CA GLY A 178 -46.54 -45.01 20.53
C GLY A 178 -47.46 -45.60 19.51
#